data_74157a338c2e8283ae4111388deb9191
#
_entry.id   74157a338c2e8283ae4111388deb9191
#
_cell.length_a   1.000
_cell.length_b   1.000
_cell.length_c   1.000
_cell.angle_alpha   90.00
_cell.angle_beta   90.00
_cell.angle_gamma   90.00
#
_symmetry.space_group_name_H-M   'P 1'
#
loop_
_entity.id
_entity.type
_entity.pdbx_description
1 polymer ?
#
loop_
_entity_poly.entity_id
_entity_poly.type
_entity_poly.pdbx_seq_one_letter_code
_entity_poly.pdbx_strand_id
1 'polypeptide(L)'
;MEKPLALTVNEAQKLVEMSEQNHLIVMVGHILHYHPAVIKLKELIDSGELGKLQHLYSNRLNIGKIRSEENILWSFAPRDISAILMLLNKMPKTVYATGGTYLQRQIPDTTITVMDFSDGVKAHIFVSWLHPFKEQKLVVVGDKKMAVFDDVSQEKLWLYPPPNPMGKTHSSGF
;
A
#
# COMPACT_ATOMS: atom_id res chain seq x y z
N MET A 1 0.91 -18.81 -5.74
CA MET A 1 2.36 -18.54 -5.56
C MET A 1 2.54 -17.43 -4.52
N GLU A 2 3.63 -17.47 -3.75
CA GLU A 2 3.97 -16.35 -2.86
C GLU A 2 4.40 -15.10 -3.65
N LYS A 3 4.25 -13.93 -3.02
CA LYS A 3 4.73 -12.65 -3.56
C LYS A 3 6.26 -12.50 -3.34
N PRO A 4 6.99 -11.87 -4.25
CA PRO A 4 6.56 -11.48 -5.59
C PRO A 4 6.44 -12.68 -6.53
N LEU A 5 5.76 -12.52 -7.68
CA LEU A 5 5.64 -13.59 -8.68
C LEU A 5 7.01 -14.03 -9.19
N ALA A 6 7.90 -13.07 -9.44
CA ALA A 6 9.29 -13.27 -9.87
C ALA A 6 10.12 -12.04 -9.45
N LEU A 7 11.44 -12.13 -9.53
CA LEU A 7 12.35 -11.04 -9.19
C LEU A 7 12.56 -10.05 -10.35
N THR A 8 12.30 -10.49 -11.58
CA THR A 8 12.40 -9.65 -12.79
C THR A 8 11.10 -9.66 -13.59
N VAL A 9 10.86 -8.58 -14.33
CA VAL A 9 9.70 -8.48 -15.23
C VAL A 9 9.72 -9.58 -16.30
N ASN A 10 10.89 -9.86 -16.87
CA ASN A 10 11.04 -10.90 -17.89
C ASN A 10 10.67 -12.30 -17.39
N GLU A 11 11.06 -12.65 -16.15
CA GLU A 11 10.66 -13.93 -15.55
C GLU A 11 9.16 -13.98 -15.30
N ALA A 12 8.59 -12.91 -14.76
CA ALA A 12 7.16 -12.83 -14.55
C ALA A 12 6.38 -12.97 -15.85
N GLN A 13 6.82 -12.30 -16.91
CA GLN A 13 6.19 -12.38 -18.23
C GLN A 13 6.25 -13.80 -18.81
N LYS A 14 7.40 -14.47 -18.74
CA LYS A 14 7.53 -15.87 -19.16
C LYS A 14 6.57 -16.80 -18.42
N LEU A 15 6.40 -16.60 -17.10
CA LEU A 15 5.46 -17.40 -16.32
C LEU A 15 4.01 -17.17 -16.77
N VAL A 16 3.63 -15.94 -17.09
CA VAL A 16 2.31 -15.60 -17.63
C VAL A 16 2.12 -16.27 -19.00
N GLU A 17 3.07 -16.10 -19.94
CA GLU A 17 3.02 -16.70 -21.28
C GLU A 17 2.92 -18.24 -21.19
N MET A 18 3.71 -18.88 -20.34
CA MET A 18 3.64 -20.33 -20.13
C MET A 18 2.28 -20.78 -19.58
N SER A 19 1.69 -19.99 -18.68
CA SER A 19 0.37 -20.31 -18.12
C SER A 19 -0.72 -20.22 -19.19
N GLU A 20 -0.69 -19.18 -20.01
CA GLU A 20 -1.63 -18.99 -21.10
C GLU A 20 -1.53 -20.09 -22.15
N GLN A 21 -0.31 -20.43 -22.59
CA GLN A 21 -0.05 -21.49 -23.57
C GLN A 21 -0.52 -22.88 -23.10
N ASN A 22 -0.48 -23.13 -21.81
CA ASN A 22 -0.87 -24.42 -21.23
C ASN A 22 -2.26 -24.41 -20.57
N HIS A 23 -3.01 -23.32 -20.72
CA HIS A 23 -4.33 -23.11 -20.09
C HIS A 23 -4.31 -23.33 -18.57
N LEU A 24 -3.22 -22.88 -17.90
CA LEU A 24 -3.03 -22.99 -16.48
C LEU A 24 -3.40 -21.68 -15.77
N ILE A 25 -3.87 -21.77 -14.52
CA ILE A 25 -4.15 -20.61 -13.70
C ILE A 25 -2.91 -20.30 -12.84
N VAL A 26 -2.35 -19.09 -13.02
CA VAL A 26 -1.32 -18.54 -12.17
C VAL A 26 -1.92 -17.45 -11.28
N MET A 27 -1.78 -17.62 -9.98
CA MET A 27 -2.30 -16.67 -8.98
C MET A 27 -1.19 -16.32 -7.98
N VAL A 28 -0.99 -15.03 -7.74
CA VAL A 28 -0.08 -14.52 -6.71
C VAL A 28 -0.85 -14.23 -5.43
N GLY A 29 -0.28 -14.58 -4.28
CA GLY A 29 -0.89 -14.43 -2.96
C GLY A 29 -0.97 -12.99 -2.46
N HIS A 30 -1.65 -12.11 -3.21
CA HIS A 30 -1.95 -10.73 -2.78
C HIS A 30 -3.13 -10.71 -1.83
N ILE A 31 -2.92 -11.21 -0.60
CA ILE A 31 -3.98 -11.46 0.39
C ILE A 31 -4.82 -10.22 0.74
N LEU A 32 -4.27 -9.01 0.65
CA LEU A 32 -5.01 -7.77 0.90
C LEU A 32 -6.17 -7.54 -0.08
N HIS A 33 -6.07 -8.07 -1.31
CA HIS A 33 -7.18 -8.00 -2.29
C HIS A 33 -8.45 -8.71 -1.82
N TYR A 34 -8.30 -9.69 -0.93
CA TYR A 34 -9.40 -10.50 -0.41
C TYR A 34 -9.78 -10.13 1.03
N HIS A 35 -9.11 -9.13 1.61
CA HIS A 35 -9.41 -8.68 2.97
C HIS A 35 -10.74 -7.90 2.98
N PRO A 36 -11.76 -8.29 3.80
CA PRO A 36 -13.10 -7.67 3.76
C PRO A 36 -13.08 -6.14 3.89
N ALA A 37 -12.24 -5.60 4.77
CA ALA A 37 -12.12 -4.15 4.95
C ALA A 37 -11.48 -3.44 3.73
N VAL A 38 -10.58 -4.11 3.00
CA VAL A 38 -9.96 -3.56 1.76
C VAL A 38 -10.96 -3.63 0.60
N ILE A 39 -11.76 -4.70 0.52
CA ILE A 39 -12.88 -4.79 -0.43
C ILE A 39 -13.87 -3.67 -0.15
N LYS A 40 -14.25 -3.46 1.12
CA LYS A 40 -15.15 -2.37 1.51
C LYS A 40 -14.56 -0.99 1.19
N LEU A 41 -13.27 -0.80 1.40
CA LEU A 41 -12.56 0.43 1.02
C LEU A 41 -12.65 0.68 -0.50
N LYS A 42 -12.48 -0.37 -1.31
CA LYS A 42 -12.65 -0.29 -2.77
C LYS A 42 -14.09 0.11 -3.16
N GLU A 43 -15.10 -0.49 -2.54
CA GLU A 43 -16.50 -0.10 -2.77
C GLU A 43 -16.75 1.37 -2.44
N LEU A 44 -16.21 1.90 -1.32
CA LEU A 44 -16.32 3.31 -0.94
C LEU A 44 -15.66 4.26 -1.94
N ILE A 45 -14.56 3.84 -2.54
CA ILE A 45 -13.89 4.57 -3.61
C ILE A 45 -14.75 4.56 -4.88
N ASP A 46 -15.20 3.39 -5.31
CA ASP A 46 -15.94 3.21 -6.57
C ASP A 46 -17.32 3.86 -6.53
N SER A 47 -17.97 3.90 -5.36
CA SER A 47 -19.22 4.63 -5.15
C SER A 47 -19.07 6.15 -5.11
N GLY A 48 -17.82 6.67 -5.08
CA GLY A 48 -17.54 8.10 -4.95
C GLY A 48 -17.83 8.67 -3.55
N GLU A 49 -17.95 7.82 -2.53
CA GLU A 49 -18.22 8.26 -1.16
C GLU A 49 -17.07 9.06 -0.55
N LEU A 50 -15.83 8.73 -0.95
CA LEU A 50 -14.65 9.50 -0.56
C LEU A 50 -14.49 10.80 -1.37
N GLY A 51 -15.26 10.97 -2.46
CA GLY A 51 -15.11 12.06 -3.41
C GLY A 51 -13.92 11.86 -4.35
N LYS A 52 -13.34 12.97 -4.82
CA LYS A 52 -12.15 12.94 -5.67
C LYS A 52 -10.94 12.55 -4.82
N LEU A 53 -10.30 11.45 -5.19
CA LEU A 53 -9.10 11.00 -4.49
C LEU A 53 -7.96 12.01 -4.69
N GLN A 54 -7.23 12.29 -3.62
CA GLN A 54 -6.12 13.24 -3.59
C GLN A 54 -4.80 12.55 -3.28
N HIS A 55 -4.80 11.74 -2.23
CA HIS A 55 -3.58 11.12 -1.70
C HIS A 55 -3.86 9.76 -1.07
N LEU A 56 -2.91 8.82 -1.25
CA LEU A 56 -2.89 7.55 -0.53
C LEU A 56 -1.55 7.38 0.16
N TYR A 57 -1.54 6.73 1.32
CA TYR A 57 -0.27 6.29 1.87
C TYR A 57 -0.40 4.98 2.65
N SER A 58 0.71 4.27 2.74
CA SER A 58 0.81 3.05 3.52
C SER A 58 2.05 3.08 4.40
N ASN A 59 1.85 2.67 5.65
CA ASN A 59 2.92 2.38 6.58
C ASN A 59 2.90 0.89 6.92
N ARG A 60 4.06 0.22 6.73
CA ARG A 60 4.24 -1.16 7.18
C ARG A 60 5.55 -1.26 7.95
N LEU A 61 5.40 -1.19 9.25
CA LEU A 61 6.49 -1.01 10.21
C LEU A 61 6.48 -2.18 11.19
N ASN A 62 7.62 -2.81 11.39
CA ASN A 62 7.76 -3.89 12.36
C ASN A 62 9.22 -4.33 12.40
N ILE A 63 9.79 -4.51 13.60
CA ILE A 63 11.14 -5.02 13.74
C ILE A 63 11.32 -6.46 13.20
N GLY A 64 10.28 -7.25 13.15
CA GLY A 64 10.18 -8.56 12.51
C GLY A 64 11.47 -9.37 12.39
N LYS A 65 11.50 -10.31 11.44
CA LYS A 65 12.70 -11.06 11.07
C LYS A 65 13.50 -10.22 10.05
N ILE A 66 14.68 -9.74 10.47
CA ILE A 66 15.63 -9.08 9.57
C ILE A 66 16.16 -10.13 8.61
N ARG A 67 16.05 -9.85 7.31
CA ARG A 67 16.43 -10.77 6.23
C ARG A 67 17.75 -10.34 5.60
N SER A 68 18.57 -11.30 5.23
CA SER A 68 19.84 -11.08 4.53
C SER A 68 19.73 -11.30 3.02
N GLU A 69 18.67 -11.96 2.56
CA GLU A 69 18.46 -12.32 1.16
C GLU A 69 17.68 -11.28 0.37
N GLU A 70 16.94 -10.42 1.05
CA GLU A 70 16.12 -9.37 0.44
C GLU A 70 16.10 -8.11 1.30
N ASN A 71 15.92 -6.94 0.69
CA ASN A 71 15.73 -5.68 1.42
C ASN A 71 14.27 -5.50 1.87
N ILE A 72 14.04 -4.49 2.72
CA ILE A 72 12.71 -4.22 3.28
C ILE A 72 11.68 -3.89 2.21
N LEU A 73 12.06 -3.25 1.10
CA LEU A 73 11.14 -2.92 0.01
C LEU A 73 10.53 -4.21 -0.56
N TRP A 74 11.36 -5.19 -0.95
CA TRP A 74 10.88 -6.47 -1.47
C TRP A 74 10.12 -7.29 -0.43
N SER A 75 10.54 -7.19 0.82
CA SER A 75 9.90 -7.94 1.91
C SER A 75 8.48 -7.46 2.20
N PHE A 76 8.29 -6.14 2.30
CA PHE A 76 7.04 -5.55 2.81
C PHE A 76 6.19 -4.87 1.74
N ALA A 77 6.78 -4.00 0.90
CA ALA A 77 6.04 -3.12 0.02
C ALA A 77 5.18 -3.79 -1.07
N PRO A 78 5.47 -4.99 -1.61
CA PRO A 78 4.65 -5.58 -2.67
C PRO A 78 3.17 -5.73 -2.33
N ARG A 79 2.85 -5.97 -1.05
CA ARG A 79 1.45 -6.06 -0.59
C ARG A 79 0.74 -4.71 -0.70
N ASP A 80 1.41 -3.65 -0.27
CA ASP A 80 0.85 -2.29 -0.24
C ASP A 80 0.82 -1.69 -1.64
N ILE A 81 1.86 -1.92 -2.46
CA ILE A 81 1.87 -1.55 -3.88
C ILE A 81 0.67 -2.18 -4.59
N SER A 82 0.51 -3.48 -4.45
CA SER A 82 -0.58 -4.23 -5.06
C SER A 82 -1.97 -3.71 -4.61
N ALA A 83 -2.15 -3.41 -3.32
CA ALA A 83 -3.39 -2.86 -2.79
C ALA A 83 -3.67 -1.46 -3.36
N ILE A 84 -2.67 -0.56 -3.40
CA ILE A 84 -2.82 0.79 -3.97
C ILE A 84 -3.18 0.72 -5.45
N LEU A 85 -2.51 -0.13 -6.24
CA LEU A 85 -2.81 -0.29 -7.66
C LEU A 85 -4.23 -0.82 -7.89
N MET A 86 -4.68 -1.79 -7.07
CA MET A 86 -6.05 -2.31 -7.11
C MET A 86 -7.08 -1.23 -6.75
N LEU A 87 -6.85 -0.48 -5.68
CA LEU A 87 -7.77 0.59 -5.25
C LEU A 87 -7.91 1.68 -6.29
N LEU A 88 -6.82 2.10 -6.92
CA LEU A 88 -6.80 3.14 -7.95
C LEU A 88 -7.16 2.63 -9.34
N ASN A 89 -7.06 1.32 -9.58
CA ASN A 89 -7.24 0.67 -10.89
C ASN A 89 -6.42 1.33 -12.01
N LYS A 90 -5.17 1.70 -11.73
CA LYS A 90 -4.24 2.34 -12.69
C LYS A 90 -2.79 2.20 -12.25
N MET A 91 -1.90 2.31 -13.24
CA MET A 91 -0.45 2.33 -13.01
C MET A 91 0.05 3.75 -12.72
N PRO A 92 1.08 3.92 -11.88
CA PRO A 92 1.72 5.21 -11.67
C PRO A 92 2.45 5.66 -12.95
N LYS A 93 2.48 6.99 -13.17
CA LYS A 93 3.26 7.62 -14.24
C LYS A 93 4.74 7.64 -13.91
N THR A 94 5.07 7.92 -12.65
CA THR A 94 6.43 7.96 -12.13
C THR A 94 6.51 7.29 -10.77
N VAL A 95 7.65 6.65 -10.51
CA VAL A 95 7.98 6.05 -9.22
C VAL A 95 9.36 6.51 -8.81
N TYR A 96 9.48 6.94 -7.57
CA TYR A 96 10.75 7.26 -6.93
C TYR A 96 10.85 6.50 -5.61
N ALA A 97 12.00 5.92 -5.32
CA ALA A 97 12.26 5.26 -4.05
C ALA A 97 13.63 5.64 -3.49
N THR A 98 13.69 5.80 -2.19
CA THR A 98 14.92 6.02 -1.44
C THR A 98 14.93 5.12 -0.20
N GLY A 99 16.10 4.76 0.30
CA GLY A 99 16.22 3.89 1.47
C GLY A 99 17.50 4.13 2.25
N GLY A 100 17.52 3.62 3.47
CA GLY A 100 18.65 3.67 4.38
C GLY A 100 19.06 2.28 4.86
N THR A 101 20.34 2.15 5.21
CA THR A 101 20.98 0.92 5.70
C THR A 101 21.53 1.19 7.10
N TYR A 102 20.81 0.84 8.14
CA TYR A 102 21.16 1.13 9.53
C TYR A 102 21.50 -0.11 10.35
N LEU A 103 20.85 -1.24 10.05
CA LEU A 103 21.03 -2.50 10.76
C LEU A 103 22.04 -3.42 10.08
N GLN A 104 22.05 -3.42 8.75
CA GLN A 104 22.91 -4.27 7.93
C GLN A 104 23.58 -3.45 6.84
N ARG A 105 24.84 -3.78 6.53
CA ARG A 105 25.54 -3.13 5.42
C ARG A 105 24.91 -3.56 4.08
N GLN A 106 24.69 -2.60 3.17
CA GLN A 106 24.24 -2.80 1.78
C GLN A 106 22.82 -3.31 1.59
N ILE A 107 22.07 -3.62 2.66
CA ILE A 107 20.68 -4.05 2.56
C ILE A 107 19.80 -2.97 3.20
N PRO A 108 19.02 -2.22 2.42
CA PRO A 108 18.08 -1.25 2.97
C PRO A 108 17.10 -1.89 3.96
N ASP A 109 17.08 -1.37 5.17
CA ASP A 109 16.19 -1.77 6.27
C ASP A 109 15.05 -0.77 6.51
N THR A 110 15.08 0.34 5.78
CA THR A 110 13.99 1.30 5.66
C THR A 110 13.93 1.85 4.23
N THR A 111 12.70 2.03 3.69
CA THR A 111 12.50 2.67 2.37
C THR A 111 11.24 3.51 2.35
N ILE A 112 11.31 4.60 1.58
CA ILE A 112 10.17 5.43 1.20
C ILE A 112 10.04 5.35 -0.30
N THR A 113 8.85 4.98 -0.77
CA THR A 113 8.50 4.94 -2.20
C THR A 113 7.40 5.95 -2.46
N VAL A 114 7.57 6.78 -3.47
CA VAL A 114 6.57 7.76 -3.93
C VAL A 114 6.11 7.38 -5.32
N MET A 115 4.81 7.47 -5.56
CA MET A 115 4.16 7.17 -6.84
C MET A 115 3.28 8.35 -7.24
N ASP A 116 3.49 8.85 -8.46
CA ASP A 116 2.65 9.89 -9.07
C ASP A 116 1.75 9.27 -10.15
N PHE A 117 0.47 9.60 -10.11
CA PHE A 117 -0.52 9.15 -11.09
C PHE A 117 -0.93 10.28 -12.03
N SER A 118 -1.36 9.92 -13.25
CA SER A 118 -1.63 10.88 -14.33
C SER A 118 -2.78 11.86 -14.03
N ASP A 119 -3.68 11.53 -13.12
CA ASP A 119 -4.82 12.35 -12.69
C ASP A 119 -4.50 13.27 -11.50
N GLY A 120 -3.23 13.33 -11.10
CA GLY A 120 -2.74 14.16 -9.99
C GLY A 120 -2.81 13.49 -8.62
N VAL A 121 -3.35 12.28 -8.51
CA VAL A 121 -3.27 11.49 -7.28
C VAL A 121 -1.82 11.15 -6.98
N LYS A 122 -1.43 11.23 -5.72
CA LYS A 122 -0.12 10.83 -5.23
C LYS A 122 -0.26 9.70 -4.22
N ALA A 123 0.71 8.80 -4.21
CA ALA A 123 0.79 7.81 -3.13
C ALA A 123 2.21 7.69 -2.61
N HIS A 124 2.35 7.33 -1.34
CA HIS A 124 3.64 6.92 -0.80
C HIS A 124 3.51 5.70 0.10
N ILE A 125 4.59 4.93 0.16
CA ILE A 125 4.72 3.75 0.99
C ILE A 125 5.97 3.91 1.84
N PHE A 126 5.81 3.80 3.15
CA PHE A 126 6.90 3.73 4.08
C PHE A 126 6.97 2.34 4.70
N VAL A 127 8.09 1.65 4.51
CA VAL A 127 8.34 0.34 5.09
C VAL A 127 9.66 0.33 5.87
N SER A 128 9.66 -0.30 7.04
CA SER A 128 10.83 -0.30 7.90
C SER A 128 10.87 -1.48 8.87
N TRP A 129 12.07 -2.03 9.09
CA TRP A 129 12.36 -2.97 10.17
C TRP A 129 12.80 -2.29 11.47
N LEU A 130 12.97 -0.97 11.50
CA LEU A 130 13.53 -0.24 12.64
C LEU A 130 12.53 -0.01 13.78
N HIS A 131 11.25 -0.34 13.58
CA HIS A 131 10.19 0.02 14.52
C HIS A 131 9.91 -1.13 15.51
N PRO A 132 10.01 -0.88 16.83
CA PRO A 132 9.73 -1.88 17.86
C PRO A 132 8.24 -2.22 17.99
N PHE A 133 7.37 -1.39 17.42
CA PHE A 133 5.93 -1.62 17.34
C PHE A 133 5.52 -2.03 15.91
N LYS A 134 4.42 -2.76 15.81
CA LYS A 134 3.83 -3.12 14.54
C LYS A 134 2.80 -2.09 14.10
N GLU A 135 2.99 -1.50 12.91
CA GLU A 135 2.00 -0.68 12.24
C GLU A 135 1.77 -1.21 10.82
N GLN A 136 0.50 -1.39 10.44
CA GLN A 136 0.11 -1.84 9.10
C GLN A 136 -1.13 -1.06 8.70
N LYS A 137 -0.92 0.14 8.14
CA LYS A 137 -1.99 1.07 7.78
C LYS A 137 -1.95 1.41 6.32
N LEU A 138 -3.13 1.53 5.72
CA LEU A 138 -3.34 2.08 4.41
C LEU A 138 -4.41 3.17 4.52
N VAL A 139 -4.05 4.39 4.14
CA VAL A 139 -4.91 5.57 4.24
C VAL A 139 -5.23 6.08 2.86
N VAL A 140 -6.51 6.41 2.65
CA VAL A 140 -7.01 6.99 1.41
C VAL A 140 -7.68 8.31 1.75
N VAL A 141 -7.17 9.39 1.17
CA VAL A 141 -7.66 10.76 1.37
C VAL A 141 -8.40 11.19 0.12
N GLY A 142 -9.67 11.45 0.26
CA GLY A 142 -10.52 12.11 -0.74
C GLY A 142 -10.93 13.52 -0.30
N ASP A 143 -11.57 14.27 -1.19
CA ASP A 143 -12.04 15.62 -0.89
C ASP A 143 -13.31 15.65 -0.01
N LYS A 144 -14.04 14.53 0.08
CA LYS A 144 -15.24 14.41 0.93
C LYS A 144 -14.99 13.66 2.23
N LYS A 145 -14.15 12.63 2.21
CA LYS A 145 -13.86 11.79 3.39
C LYS A 145 -12.45 11.20 3.29
N MET A 146 -11.92 10.83 4.43
CA MET A 146 -10.71 10.02 4.56
C MET A 146 -11.07 8.64 5.11
N ALA A 147 -10.49 7.60 4.54
CA ALA A 147 -10.60 6.23 5.04
C ALA A 147 -9.24 5.71 5.53
N VAL A 148 -9.25 5.00 6.64
CA VAL A 148 -8.07 4.38 7.24
C VAL A 148 -8.34 2.89 7.40
N PHE A 149 -7.59 2.07 6.66
CA PHE A 149 -7.49 0.64 6.93
C PHE A 149 -6.33 0.40 7.89
N ASP A 150 -6.58 -0.26 9.02
CA ASP A 150 -5.57 -0.63 10.02
C ASP A 150 -5.61 -2.15 10.27
N ASP A 151 -4.63 -2.87 9.72
CA ASP A 151 -4.57 -4.33 9.80
C ASP A 151 -4.21 -4.85 11.21
N VAL A 152 -3.73 -3.98 12.08
CA VAL A 152 -3.38 -4.32 13.47
C VAL A 152 -4.51 -4.06 14.45
N SER A 153 -5.35 -3.06 14.18
CA SER A 153 -6.50 -2.70 15.02
C SER A 153 -7.58 -3.79 15.02
N GLN A 154 -8.40 -3.82 16.09
CA GLN A 154 -9.61 -4.63 16.14
C GLN A 154 -10.62 -4.14 15.09
N GLU A 155 -10.88 -2.85 15.07
CA GLU A 155 -11.64 -2.17 14.03
C GLU A 155 -10.72 -1.95 12.82
N LYS A 156 -11.04 -2.59 11.70
CA LYS A 156 -10.17 -2.64 10.52
C LYS A 156 -10.31 -1.45 9.59
N LEU A 157 -11.45 -0.76 9.60
CA LEU A 157 -11.75 0.33 8.67
C LEU A 157 -12.44 1.49 9.40
N TRP A 158 -11.85 2.67 9.29
CA TRP A 158 -12.34 3.91 9.84
C TRP A 158 -12.63 4.91 8.74
N LEU A 159 -13.74 5.65 8.88
CA LEU A 159 -14.10 6.76 8.00
C LEU A 159 -14.08 8.06 8.80
N TYR A 160 -13.40 9.05 8.29
CA TYR A 160 -13.31 10.39 8.86
C TYR A 160 -13.99 11.40 7.94
N PRO A 161 -14.67 12.41 8.51
CA PRO A 161 -15.20 13.53 7.72
C PRO A 161 -14.04 14.26 7.02
N PRO A 162 -14.34 15.11 6.00
CA PRO A 162 -13.30 15.89 5.34
C PRO A 162 -12.60 16.80 6.34
N PRO A 163 -11.30 17.09 6.15
CA PRO A 163 -10.66 18.14 6.89
C PRO A 163 -11.43 19.44 6.64
N ASN A 164 -11.87 20.11 7.71
CA ASN A 164 -12.60 21.37 7.59
C ASN A 164 -11.64 22.45 7.06
N PRO A 165 -11.73 22.92 5.80
CA PRO A 165 -10.72 23.81 5.24
C PRO A 165 -10.83 25.26 5.73
N MET A 166 -11.89 25.61 6.48
CA MET A 166 -12.06 26.95 7.04
C MET A 166 -12.71 26.87 8.40
N GLY A 167 -11.91 26.99 9.42
CA GLY A 167 -12.25 26.97 10.82
C GLY A 167 -13.60 27.57 11.21
N LYS A 168 -14.51 26.71 11.55
CA LYS A 168 -15.34 26.90 12.75
C LYS A 168 -14.81 25.88 13.75
N THR A 169 -13.95 26.34 14.61
CA THR A 169 -13.54 25.63 15.81
C THR A 169 -14.78 25.33 16.63
N HIS A 170 -15.34 24.16 16.49
CA HIS A 170 -16.11 23.58 17.58
C HIS A 170 -15.06 23.08 18.58
N SER A 171 -14.64 23.99 19.47
CA SER A 171 -14.00 23.64 20.71
C SER A 171 -15.03 22.90 21.57
N SER A 172 -15.17 21.60 21.39
CA SER A 172 -15.67 20.74 22.45
C SER A 172 -14.42 20.28 23.20
N GLY A 173 -14.14 21.01 24.29
CA GLY A 173 -13.11 20.63 25.21
C GLY A 173 -13.39 19.25 25.82
N PHE A 174 -12.31 18.52 26.04
CA PHE A 174 -12.16 17.52 27.08
C PHE A 174 -11.00 17.94 27.97
#